data_3fe7d6338151bd13a2c2bdde055d74f7
#
_entry.id   3fe7d6338151bd13a2c2bdde055d74f7
#
_cell.length_a   1.000
_cell.length_b   1.000
_cell.length_c   1.000
_cell.angle_alpha   90.00
_cell.angle_beta   90.00
_cell.angle_gamma   90.00
#
_symmetry.space_group_name_H-M   'P 1'
#
loop_
_entity.id
_entity.type
_entity.pdbx_description
1 polymer ?
#
loop_
_entity_poly.entity_id
_entity_poly.type
_entity_poly.pdbx_seq_one_letter_code
_entity_poly.pdbx_strand_id
1 'polypeptide(L)'
;MKEIVESYFRQRSLVNHQLASYNDCIPLGDGSLSRMEKIVRSIRIGEDEPIEDDEGGMIKLDVLDKEIIVRMKNIRLGKPTVREANGAEHPATPMETRIRKLTYFSPVYMDFKIVRDDKPLPDEEESVHIGNLPIMVRSARCNLHAQNADERPLHPETSDEDAATYRKLLEKAGEDPLDPGGYFIINGTERVLISMEDLAPNRVTVEKNKKYAHETCLLYTSPSPRDKRL
;
A
#
# COMPACT_ATOMS: atom_id res chain seq x y z
N MET A 1 14.04 -11.55 -31.37
CA MET A 1 13.72 -11.87 -29.95
C MET A 1 14.55 -11.00 -28.99
N LYS A 2 15.88 -10.88 -29.14
CA LYS A 2 16.74 -10.05 -28.28
C LYS A 2 16.30 -8.57 -28.27
N GLU A 3 16.05 -7.99 -29.44
CA GLU A 3 15.60 -6.59 -29.58
C GLU A 3 14.25 -6.31 -28.88
N ILE A 4 13.31 -7.27 -28.90
CA ILE A 4 12.02 -7.15 -28.21
C ILE A 4 12.23 -7.15 -26.70
N VAL A 5 13.10 -8.03 -26.19
CA VAL A 5 13.43 -8.09 -24.76
C VAL A 5 14.15 -6.82 -24.31
N GLU A 6 15.10 -6.33 -25.08
CA GLU A 6 15.79 -5.07 -24.79
C GLU A 6 14.83 -3.88 -24.82
N SER A 7 13.92 -3.81 -25.79
CA SER A 7 12.89 -2.77 -25.86
C SER A 7 11.96 -2.82 -24.64
N TYR A 8 11.54 -4.01 -24.22
CA TYR A 8 10.70 -4.18 -23.04
C TYR A 8 11.39 -3.65 -21.77
N PHE A 9 12.64 -4.03 -21.53
CA PHE A 9 13.38 -3.60 -20.35
C PHE A 9 13.86 -2.15 -20.38
N ARG A 10 13.89 -1.51 -21.54
CA ARG A 10 14.06 -0.05 -21.62
C ARG A 10 12.85 0.70 -21.10
N GLN A 11 11.65 0.16 -21.31
CA GLN A 11 10.40 0.79 -20.90
C GLN A 11 9.96 0.40 -19.48
N ARG A 12 10.35 -0.78 -18.99
CA ARG A 12 9.91 -1.32 -17.70
C ARG A 12 11.06 -1.89 -16.89
N SER A 13 11.18 -1.44 -15.66
CA SER A 13 12.10 -2.04 -14.69
C SER A 13 11.71 -3.49 -14.37
N LEU A 14 12.68 -4.32 -14.01
CA LEU A 14 12.49 -5.69 -13.53
C LEU A 14 11.54 -5.76 -12.33
N VAL A 15 11.52 -4.73 -11.48
CA VAL A 15 10.71 -4.64 -10.25
C VAL A 15 9.41 -3.86 -10.45
N ASN A 16 9.08 -3.49 -11.69
CA ASN A 16 7.91 -2.66 -11.98
C ASN A 16 6.60 -3.26 -11.43
N HIS A 17 6.45 -4.58 -11.46
CA HIS A 17 5.27 -5.27 -10.92
C HIS A 17 5.13 -5.08 -9.41
N GLN A 18 6.23 -5.05 -8.65
CA GLN A 18 6.25 -4.79 -7.22
C GLN A 18 5.84 -3.34 -6.93
N LEU A 19 6.51 -2.39 -7.61
CA LEU A 19 6.25 -0.96 -7.44
C LEU A 19 4.82 -0.59 -7.84
N ALA A 20 4.33 -1.07 -8.99
CA ALA A 20 2.97 -0.79 -9.45
C ALA A 20 1.92 -1.35 -8.49
N SER A 21 2.08 -2.59 -8.04
CA SER A 21 1.17 -3.21 -7.07
C SER A 21 1.15 -2.48 -5.73
N TYR A 22 2.31 -2.04 -5.25
CA TYR A 22 2.42 -1.28 -4.01
C TYR A 22 1.79 0.11 -4.13
N ASN A 23 2.06 0.82 -5.23
CA ASN A 23 1.50 2.14 -5.49
C ASN A 23 -0.03 2.11 -5.62
N ASP A 24 -0.60 1.06 -6.23
CA ASP A 24 -2.06 0.86 -6.30
C ASP A 24 -2.68 0.56 -4.90
N CYS A 25 -1.88 0.00 -3.99
CA CYS A 25 -2.34 -0.29 -2.64
C CYS A 25 -2.45 0.94 -1.75
N ILE A 26 -1.48 1.88 -1.84
CA ILE A 26 -1.34 3.01 -0.91
C ILE A 26 -2.09 4.26 -1.38
N PRO A 27 -2.59 5.12 -0.45
CA PRO A 27 -3.20 6.40 -0.80
C PRO A 27 -2.14 7.39 -1.28
N LEU A 28 -2.22 7.81 -2.53
CA LEU A 28 -1.31 8.77 -3.15
C LEU A 28 -1.81 10.21 -3.05
N GLY A 29 -3.13 10.40 -2.90
CA GLY A 29 -3.76 11.72 -2.85
C GLY A 29 -3.89 12.39 -4.22
N ASP A 30 -3.82 11.62 -5.28
CA ASP A 30 -3.97 12.06 -6.68
C ASP A 30 -5.43 12.07 -7.18
N GLY A 31 -6.38 11.80 -6.29
CA GLY A 31 -7.81 11.69 -6.60
C GLY A 31 -8.25 10.29 -7.03
N SER A 32 -7.32 9.35 -7.23
CA SER A 32 -7.66 7.95 -7.45
C SER A 32 -7.84 7.22 -6.11
N LEU A 33 -8.83 6.31 -6.05
CA LEU A 33 -9.05 5.50 -4.85
C LEU A 33 -8.08 4.32 -4.81
N SER A 34 -7.19 4.34 -3.84
CA SER A 34 -6.30 3.22 -3.54
C SER A 34 -7.06 1.98 -3.03
N ARG A 35 -6.40 0.82 -3.01
CA ARG A 35 -6.99 -0.39 -2.42
C ARG A 35 -7.26 -0.24 -0.93
N MET A 36 -6.38 0.44 -0.19
CA MET A 36 -6.59 0.70 1.23
C MET A 36 -7.85 1.53 1.46
N GLU A 37 -8.07 2.58 0.67
CA GLU A 37 -9.30 3.39 0.74
C GLU A 37 -10.55 2.60 0.38
N LYS A 38 -10.49 1.76 -0.66
CA LYS A 38 -11.59 0.86 -1.03
C LYS A 38 -11.92 -0.14 0.08
N ILE A 39 -10.90 -0.70 0.75
CA ILE A 39 -11.10 -1.61 1.89
C ILE A 39 -11.76 -0.88 3.05
N VAL A 40 -11.28 0.29 3.42
CA VAL A 40 -11.86 1.10 4.50
C VAL A 40 -13.32 1.42 4.19
N ARG A 41 -13.64 1.85 2.98
CA ARG A 41 -15.01 2.14 2.55
C ARG A 41 -15.91 0.90 2.50
N SER A 42 -15.35 -0.30 2.34
CA SER A 42 -16.11 -1.56 2.34
C SER A 42 -16.43 -2.08 3.74
N ILE A 43 -15.85 -1.51 4.80
CA ILE A 43 -16.13 -1.94 6.17
C ILE A 43 -17.53 -1.47 6.56
N ARG A 44 -18.43 -2.46 6.79
CA ARG A 44 -19.79 -2.25 7.27
C ARG A 44 -20.06 -3.27 8.37
N ILE A 45 -20.37 -2.80 9.56
CA ILE A 45 -20.67 -3.65 10.70
C ILE A 45 -21.92 -3.08 11.39
N GLY A 46 -22.96 -3.92 11.53
CA GLY A 46 -24.18 -3.58 12.24
C GLY A 46 -25.26 -2.88 11.42
N GLU A 47 -25.14 -2.85 10.10
CA GLU A 47 -26.15 -2.31 9.20
C GLU A 47 -26.43 -3.23 8.02
N ASP A 48 -27.73 -3.41 7.70
CA ASP A 48 -28.22 -4.25 6.59
C ASP A 48 -28.58 -3.43 5.33
N GLU A 49 -28.61 -2.09 5.43
CA GLU A 49 -28.99 -1.23 4.31
C GLU A 49 -27.80 -0.74 3.48
N PRO A 50 -27.94 -0.69 2.14
CA PRO A 50 -26.93 -0.12 1.27
C PRO A 50 -26.92 1.40 1.43
N ILE A 51 -25.82 1.95 1.94
CA ILE A 51 -25.60 3.40 2.05
C ILE A 51 -24.91 3.92 0.81
N GLU A 52 -25.20 5.16 0.45
CA GLU A 52 -24.57 5.86 -0.69
C GLU A 52 -23.03 5.84 -0.58
N ASP A 53 -22.37 5.60 -1.69
CA ASP A 53 -20.93 5.28 -1.81
C ASP A 53 -19.93 6.30 -1.21
N ASP A 54 -20.41 7.47 -0.79
CA ASP A 54 -19.56 8.61 -0.39
C ASP A 54 -19.32 8.73 1.13
N GLU A 55 -19.91 7.88 1.94
CA GLU A 55 -19.89 8.03 3.41
C GLU A 55 -18.72 7.37 4.14
N GLY A 56 -17.82 6.71 3.46
CA GLY A 56 -16.69 6.01 4.07
C GLY A 56 -17.06 4.66 4.71
N GLY A 57 -16.18 4.11 5.54
CA GLY A 57 -16.46 2.91 6.34
C GLY A 57 -17.29 3.23 7.59
N MET A 58 -18.13 2.28 8.04
CA MET A 58 -18.99 2.50 9.18
C MET A 58 -19.04 1.28 10.10
N ILE A 59 -19.04 1.55 11.40
CA ILE A 59 -19.23 0.56 12.46
C ILE A 59 -20.33 1.08 13.37
N LYS A 60 -21.44 0.33 13.46
CA LYS A 60 -22.56 0.61 14.35
C LYS A 60 -22.46 -0.29 15.57
N LEU A 61 -22.51 0.30 16.73
CA LEU A 61 -22.41 -0.39 18.02
C LEU A 61 -23.57 0.03 18.92
N ASP A 62 -24.30 -0.95 19.45
CA ASP A 62 -25.31 -0.74 20.46
C ASP A 62 -24.68 -0.99 21.84
N VAL A 63 -24.49 0.06 22.61
CA VAL A 63 -23.89 0.00 23.94
C VAL A 63 -24.86 0.62 24.98
N LEU A 64 -25.38 -0.18 25.90
CA LEU A 64 -26.25 0.29 27.00
C LEU A 64 -27.45 1.14 26.50
N ASP A 65 -28.22 0.60 25.55
CA ASP A 65 -29.37 1.27 24.92
C ASP A 65 -29.02 2.60 24.21
N LYS A 66 -27.78 2.77 23.84
CA LYS A 66 -27.30 3.91 23.05
C LYS A 66 -26.65 3.43 21.77
N GLU A 67 -27.05 4.05 20.69
CA GLU A 67 -26.48 3.82 19.38
C GLU A 67 -25.23 4.69 19.19
N ILE A 68 -24.11 4.07 18.90
CA ILE A 68 -22.86 4.74 18.58
C ILE A 68 -22.44 4.32 17.18
N ILE A 69 -22.31 5.28 16.28
CA ILE A 69 -21.85 5.06 14.92
C ILE A 69 -20.46 5.67 14.79
N VAL A 70 -19.47 4.84 14.43
CA VAL A 70 -18.12 5.29 14.11
C VAL A 70 -17.95 5.27 12.60
N ARG A 71 -17.80 6.43 11.99
CA ARG A 71 -17.50 6.58 10.56
C ARG A 71 -16.01 6.75 10.35
N MET A 72 -15.45 5.99 9.40
CA MET A 72 -14.06 6.02 9.00
C MET A 72 -13.96 6.66 7.61
N LYS A 73 -13.23 7.77 7.53
CA LYS A 73 -13.03 8.49 6.28
C LYS A 73 -11.52 8.56 5.97
N ASN A 74 -11.17 9.13 4.88
CA ASN A 74 -9.86 9.60 4.46
C ASN A 74 -8.66 8.95 5.15
N ILE A 75 -8.17 7.86 4.60
CA ILE A 75 -6.88 7.32 5.02
C ILE A 75 -5.76 8.08 4.32
N ARG A 76 -4.76 8.55 5.07
CA ARG A 76 -3.63 9.35 4.56
C ARG A 76 -2.30 8.78 5.04
N LEU A 77 -1.32 8.84 4.15
CA LEU A 77 0.08 8.51 4.46
C LEU A 77 0.88 9.81 4.61
N GLY A 78 1.63 9.91 5.72
CA GLY A 78 2.64 10.94 5.89
C GLY A 78 3.85 10.73 4.98
N LYS A 79 4.87 11.56 5.15
CA LYS A 79 6.19 11.34 4.52
C LYS A 79 7.06 10.50 5.45
N PRO A 80 7.97 9.65 4.91
CA PRO A 80 8.96 8.97 5.73
C PRO A 80 9.87 9.98 6.42
N THR A 81 9.87 10.00 7.75
CA THR A 81 10.71 10.90 8.57
C THR A 81 11.40 10.12 9.65
N VAL A 82 12.57 10.60 10.04
CA VAL A 82 13.28 10.15 11.24
C VAL A 82 13.18 11.25 12.29
N ARG A 83 12.76 10.87 13.49
CA ARG A 83 12.74 11.75 14.64
C ARG A 83 13.96 11.49 15.53
N GLU A 84 14.74 12.51 15.75
CA GLU A 84 15.93 12.46 16.59
C GLU A 84 15.58 12.58 18.08
N ALA A 85 16.52 12.18 18.93
CA ALA A 85 16.33 12.25 20.39
C ALA A 85 16.13 13.70 20.92
N ASN A 86 16.61 14.70 20.18
CA ASN A 86 16.39 16.12 20.48
C ASN A 86 15.00 16.63 20.01
N GLY A 87 14.17 15.76 19.40
CA GLY A 87 12.86 16.11 18.88
C GLY A 87 12.87 16.68 17.45
N ALA A 88 14.03 16.88 16.83
CA ALA A 88 14.14 17.31 15.44
C ALA A 88 13.67 16.19 14.50
N GLU A 89 12.94 16.56 13.44
CA GLU A 89 12.50 15.64 12.40
C GLU A 89 13.15 16.03 11.08
N HIS A 90 13.59 15.01 10.34
CA HIS A 90 14.10 15.18 8.98
C HIS A 90 13.62 14.03 8.07
N PRO A 91 13.58 14.25 6.74
CA PRO A 91 13.21 13.21 5.80
C PRO A 91 14.14 12.00 5.93
N ALA A 92 13.58 10.81 6.11
CA ALA A 92 14.32 9.56 6.16
C ALA A 92 14.85 9.19 4.77
N THR A 93 16.10 8.76 4.66
CA THR A 93 16.62 8.13 3.45
C THR A 93 16.76 6.61 3.65
N PRO A 94 16.58 5.79 2.60
CA PRO A 94 16.80 4.35 2.69
C PRO A 94 18.20 3.98 3.20
N MET A 95 19.25 4.69 2.77
CA MET A 95 20.62 4.43 3.20
C MET A 95 20.80 4.72 4.69
N GLU A 96 20.27 5.82 5.19
CA GLU A 96 20.28 6.15 6.60
C GLU A 96 19.60 5.06 7.44
N THR A 97 18.43 4.60 7.01
CA THR A 97 17.68 3.55 7.71
C THR A 97 18.43 2.22 7.75
N ARG A 98 19.19 1.87 6.69
CA ARG A 98 20.07 0.69 6.68
C ARG A 98 21.19 0.82 7.72
N ILE A 99 21.94 1.94 7.71
CA ILE A 99 23.10 2.16 8.58
C ILE A 99 22.65 2.21 10.05
N ARG A 100 21.58 2.93 10.34
CA ARG A 100 21.06 3.11 11.71
C ARG A 100 20.19 1.94 12.19
N LYS A 101 20.00 0.91 11.36
CA LYS A 101 19.15 -0.27 11.66
C LYS A 101 17.70 0.11 12.01
N LEU A 102 17.16 1.11 11.33
CA LEU A 102 15.79 1.56 11.45
C LEU A 102 14.88 0.87 10.43
N THR A 103 13.58 0.98 10.64
CA THR A 103 12.58 0.61 9.64
C THR A 103 12.21 1.84 8.82
N TYR A 104 12.21 1.71 7.49
CA TYR A 104 11.79 2.76 6.58
C TYR A 104 10.27 2.74 6.46
N PHE A 105 9.58 3.67 7.13
CA PHE A 105 8.12 3.70 7.22
C PHE A 105 7.56 5.12 7.12
N SER A 106 6.27 5.21 6.85
CA SER A 106 5.46 6.43 6.98
C SER A 106 4.36 6.25 8.00
N PRO A 107 4.01 7.29 8.75
CA PRO A 107 2.84 7.25 9.63
C PRO A 107 1.55 7.25 8.80
N VAL A 108 0.60 6.47 9.25
CA VAL A 108 -0.75 6.35 8.66
C VAL A 108 -1.73 7.07 9.55
N TYR A 109 -2.51 7.95 8.97
CA TYR A 109 -3.57 8.70 9.62
C TYR A 109 -4.92 8.35 9.01
N MET A 110 -5.94 8.33 9.83
CA MET A 110 -7.32 8.14 9.39
C MET A 110 -8.22 9.13 10.12
N ASP A 111 -9.20 9.65 9.40
CA ASP A 111 -10.18 10.56 9.96
C ASP A 111 -11.38 9.76 10.48
N PHE A 112 -11.71 9.95 11.76
CA PHE A 112 -12.85 9.35 12.42
C PHE A 112 -13.91 10.38 12.75
N LYS A 113 -15.17 9.99 12.59
CA LYS A 113 -16.32 10.77 13.05
C LYS A 113 -17.22 9.87 13.89
N ILE A 114 -17.51 10.31 15.11
CA ILE A 114 -18.38 9.58 16.03
C ILE A 114 -19.75 10.28 16.07
N VAL A 115 -20.80 9.50 15.83
CA VAL A 115 -22.19 9.94 15.94
C VAL A 115 -22.85 9.15 17.06
N ARG A 116 -23.56 9.81 17.93
CA ARG A 116 -24.27 9.21 19.07
C ARG A 116 -25.72 9.65 19.06
N ASP A 117 -26.65 8.67 19.13
CA ASP A 117 -28.09 8.91 19.17
C ASP A 117 -28.54 9.91 18.06
N ASP A 118 -28.13 9.68 16.81
CA ASP A 118 -28.37 10.53 15.64
C ASP A 118 -27.90 12.00 15.75
N LYS A 119 -27.18 12.31 16.82
CA LYS A 119 -26.56 13.62 16.97
C LYS A 119 -25.06 13.49 16.75
N PRO A 120 -24.47 14.22 15.79
CA PRO A 120 -23.01 14.29 15.73
C PRO A 120 -22.54 14.84 17.08
N LEU A 121 -21.56 14.17 17.70
CA LEU A 121 -20.87 14.80 18.81
C LEU A 121 -20.34 16.13 18.29
N PRO A 122 -20.45 17.21 19.11
CA PRO A 122 -19.96 18.51 18.68
C PRO A 122 -18.50 18.35 18.31
N ASP A 123 -18.30 18.58 17.03
CA ASP A 123 -17.06 18.84 16.35
C ASP A 123 -15.96 17.79 16.41
N GLU A 124 -15.56 17.51 15.26
CA GLU A 124 -14.23 17.19 14.80
C GLU A 124 -14.15 15.79 14.21
N GLU A 125 -14.02 15.82 12.91
CA GLU A 125 -13.31 14.75 12.22
C GLU A 125 -11.89 14.74 12.81
N GLU A 126 -11.64 13.89 13.78
CA GLU A 126 -10.33 13.78 14.41
C GLU A 126 -9.44 12.89 13.55
N SER A 127 -8.31 13.46 13.12
CA SER A 127 -7.27 12.72 12.42
C SER A 127 -6.41 11.97 13.39
N VAL A 128 -6.57 10.65 13.45
CA VAL A 128 -5.87 9.77 14.38
C VAL A 128 -4.74 9.04 13.68
N HIS A 129 -3.57 9.00 14.32
CA HIS A 129 -2.48 8.14 13.92
C HIS A 129 -2.82 6.69 14.26
N ILE A 130 -3.03 5.84 13.23
CA ILE A 130 -3.42 4.44 13.41
C ILE A 130 -2.25 3.46 13.37
N GLY A 131 -1.10 3.88 12.84
CA GLY A 131 0.08 3.02 12.78
C GLY A 131 1.12 3.50 11.79
N ASN A 132 2.13 2.68 11.59
CA ASN A 132 3.23 2.93 10.68
C ASN A 132 3.24 1.89 9.56
N LEU A 133 3.27 2.35 8.31
CA LEU A 133 3.34 1.50 7.13
C LEU A 133 4.76 1.51 6.57
N PRO A 134 5.42 0.35 6.44
CA PRO A 134 6.69 0.27 5.73
C PRO A 134 6.56 0.76 4.29
N ILE A 135 7.48 1.60 3.85
CA ILE A 135 7.50 2.16 2.50
C ILE A 135 8.45 1.39 1.60
N MET A 136 7.94 0.97 0.45
CA MET A 136 8.76 0.31 -0.57
C MET A 136 9.72 1.31 -1.19
N VAL A 137 11.00 0.95 -1.25
CA VAL A 137 12.04 1.81 -1.85
C VAL A 137 11.72 2.06 -3.32
N ARG A 138 11.85 3.29 -3.77
CA ARG A 138 11.50 3.79 -5.12
C ARG A 138 9.99 3.82 -5.43
N SER A 139 9.11 3.53 -4.47
CA SER A 139 7.66 3.74 -4.66
C SER A 139 7.31 5.23 -4.70
N ALA A 140 6.09 5.56 -5.12
CA ALA A 140 5.60 6.94 -5.21
C ALA A 140 5.65 7.72 -3.87
N ARG A 141 5.63 7.04 -2.73
CA ARG A 141 5.77 7.65 -1.38
C ARG A 141 7.19 7.62 -0.83
N CYS A 142 8.13 7.02 -1.54
CA CYS A 142 9.54 7.02 -1.16
C CYS A 142 10.14 8.43 -1.33
N ASN A 143 10.97 8.86 -0.38
CA ASN A 143 11.65 10.15 -0.47
C ASN A 143 12.66 10.23 -1.64
N LEU A 144 13.07 9.07 -2.16
CA LEU A 144 13.89 8.98 -3.38
C LEU A 144 13.07 9.02 -4.67
N HIS A 145 11.73 9.09 -4.59
CA HIS A 145 10.93 9.19 -5.81
C HIS A 145 11.08 10.59 -6.41
N ALA A 146 11.27 10.66 -7.72
CA ALA A 146 11.57 11.90 -8.42
C ALA A 146 10.51 13.01 -8.23
N GLN A 147 9.25 12.65 -7.99
CA GLN A 147 8.18 13.61 -7.68
C GLN A 147 8.30 14.23 -6.28
N ASN A 148 8.99 13.56 -5.34
CA ASN A 148 9.17 14.04 -3.97
C ASN A 148 10.44 14.90 -3.82
N ALA A 149 11.30 14.89 -4.81
CA ALA A 149 12.51 15.70 -4.89
C ALA A 149 12.23 16.94 -5.72
N ASP A 150 11.32 17.79 -5.50
CA ASP A 150 11.00 19.04 -6.24
C ASP A 150 11.42 19.11 -7.73
N GLU A 151 11.85 17.99 -8.30
CA GLU A 151 12.36 17.82 -9.64
C GLU A 151 11.56 16.73 -10.37
N ARG A 152 11.31 16.96 -11.63
CA ARG A 152 10.39 16.21 -12.50
C ARG A 152 10.57 14.69 -12.44
N PRO A 153 9.47 13.92 -12.53
CA PRO A 153 9.54 12.47 -12.51
C PRO A 153 10.38 11.94 -13.67
N LEU A 154 11.29 11.05 -13.37
CA LEU A 154 11.97 10.21 -14.37
C LEU A 154 10.95 9.19 -14.90
N HIS A 155 10.13 9.65 -15.83
CA HIS A 155 9.43 8.75 -16.73
C HIS A 155 10.48 8.15 -17.70
N PRO A 156 10.31 6.91 -18.18
CA PRO A 156 11.19 6.33 -19.19
C PRO A 156 11.26 7.14 -20.51
N GLU A 157 10.42 8.16 -20.65
CA GLU A 157 10.39 9.11 -21.78
C GLU A 157 11.15 10.42 -21.52
N THR A 158 11.74 10.59 -20.33
CA THR A 158 12.54 11.79 -20.01
C THR A 158 13.91 11.72 -20.67
N SER A 159 14.42 12.91 -21.00
CA SER A 159 15.70 13.06 -21.69
C SER A 159 16.88 12.42 -20.93
N ASP A 160 17.91 11.99 -21.64
CA ASP A 160 19.14 11.44 -21.03
C ASP A 160 19.79 12.42 -20.05
N GLU A 161 19.56 13.73 -20.20
CA GLU A 161 20.07 14.79 -19.31
C GLU A 161 19.37 14.79 -17.95
N ASP A 162 18.05 14.60 -17.92
CA ASP A 162 17.27 14.50 -16.67
C ASP A 162 17.67 13.25 -15.89
N ALA A 163 17.87 12.13 -16.61
CA ALA A 163 18.33 10.88 -16.02
C ALA A 163 19.74 11.03 -15.39
N ALA A 164 20.64 11.76 -16.05
CA ALA A 164 21.98 12.01 -15.54
C ALA A 164 21.96 12.93 -14.30
N THR A 165 21.07 13.91 -14.27
CA THR A 165 20.88 14.82 -13.14
C THR A 165 20.36 14.09 -11.93
N TYR A 166 19.34 13.25 -12.11
CA TYR A 166 18.78 12.43 -11.03
C TYR A 166 19.80 11.44 -10.44
N ARG A 167 20.62 10.79 -11.30
CA ARG A 167 21.71 9.92 -10.81
C ARG A 167 22.68 10.67 -9.91
N LYS A 168 23.09 11.88 -10.29
CA LYS A 168 23.95 12.73 -9.46
C LYS A 168 23.32 13.12 -8.14
N LEU A 169 22.00 13.35 -8.11
CA LEU A 169 21.28 13.64 -6.87
C LEU A 169 21.27 12.43 -5.94
N LEU A 170 21.04 11.23 -6.47
CA LEU A 170 21.11 9.99 -5.70
C LEU A 170 22.50 9.74 -5.12
N GLU A 171 23.54 9.88 -5.94
CA GLU A 171 24.94 9.77 -5.51
C GLU A 171 25.27 10.78 -4.39
N LYS A 172 24.78 12.03 -4.51
CA LYS A 172 24.94 13.05 -3.48
C LYS A 172 24.19 12.71 -2.19
N ALA A 173 23.03 12.03 -2.30
CA ALA A 173 22.28 11.52 -1.16
C ALA A 173 22.88 10.24 -0.55
N GLY A 174 23.94 9.68 -1.16
CA GLY A 174 24.58 8.44 -0.73
C GLY A 174 23.83 7.18 -1.16
N GLU A 175 22.92 7.29 -2.10
CA GLU A 175 22.11 6.16 -2.61
C GLU A 175 22.67 5.64 -3.95
N ASP A 176 22.52 4.33 -4.18
CA ASP A 176 22.95 3.72 -5.44
C ASP A 176 21.99 4.08 -6.58
N PRO A 177 22.46 4.77 -7.63
CA PRO A 177 21.63 5.10 -8.79
C PRO A 177 21.13 3.88 -9.56
N LEU A 178 21.83 2.74 -9.47
CA LEU A 178 21.50 1.49 -10.18
C LEU A 178 20.52 0.62 -9.40
N ASP A 179 20.23 0.94 -8.14
CA ASP A 179 19.25 0.21 -7.34
C ASP A 179 17.84 0.38 -7.93
N PRO A 180 17.18 -0.70 -8.39
CA PRO A 180 15.84 -0.61 -8.95
C PRO A 180 14.75 -0.40 -7.91
N GLY A 181 15.01 -0.57 -6.60
CA GLY A 181 14.01 -0.56 -5.53
C GLY A 181 13.11 -1.79 -5.52
N GLY A 182 11.86 -1.64 -5.10
CA GLY A 182 10.88 -2.73 -5.05
C GLY A 182 10.99 -3.62 -3.82
N TYR A 183 11.65 -3.18 -2.76
CA TYR A 183 11.83 -3.89 -1.50
C TYR A 183 11.60 -2.96 -0.31
N PHE A 184 11.50 -3.53 0.87
CA PHE A 184 11.35 -2.82 2.14
C PHE A 184 12.62 -2.89 2.97
N ILE A 185 12.80 -1.90 3.85
CA ILE A 185 13.88 -1.92 4.85
C ILE A 185 13.22 -2.03 6.22
N ILE A 186 13.45 -3.17 6.90
CA ILE A 186 12.91 -3.47 8.22
C ILE A 186 14.07 -3.72 9.18
N ASN A 187 14.21 -2.88 10.19
CA ASN A 187 15.32 -2.94 11.15
C ASN A 187 16.70 -2.97 10.45
N GLY A 188 16.85 -2.16 9.40
CA GLY A 188 18.06 -2.07 8.59
C GLY A 188 18.30 -3.23 7.63
N THR A 189 17.39 -4.22 7.56
CA THR A 189 17.49 -5.38 6.67
C THR A 189 16.54 -5.23 5.52
N GLU A 190 17.02 -5.50 4.30
CA GLU A 190 16.22 -5.50 3.10
C GLU A 190 15.30 -6.72 3.03
N ARG A 191 14.03 -6.51 2.74
CA ARG A 191 12.98 -7.53 2.67
C ARG A 191 12.18 -7.37 1.38
N VAL A 192 12.00 -8.46 0.64
CA VAL A 192 11.20 -8.51 -0.58
C VAL A 192 9.93 -9.30 -0.33
N LEU A 193 8.81 -8.82 -0.85
CA LEU A 193 7.59 -9.60 -0.93
C LEU A 193 7.67 -10.54 -2.13
N ILE A 194 7.58 -11.84 -1.86
CA ILE A 194 7.54 -12.84 -2.93
C ILE A 194 6.10 -12.94 -3.43
N SER A 195 5.90 -12.72 -4.73
CA SER A 195 4.60 -12.94 -5.37
C SER A 195 4.27 -14.43 -5.32
N MET A 196 3.10 -14.74 -4.76
CA MET A 196 2.62 -16.11 -4.64
C MET A 196 1.25 -16.20 -5.34
N GLU A 197 1.07 -17.26 -6.11
CA GLU A 197 -0.20 -17.58 -6.75
C GLU A 197 -0.80 -18.80 -6.07
N ASP A 198 -2.05 -18.72 -5.66
CA ASP A 198 -2.79 -19.80 -5.05
C ASP A 198 -4.26 -19.78 -5.49
N LEU A 199 -4.95 -20.89 -5.33
CA LEU A 199 -6.36 -20.99 -5.64
C LEU A 199 -7.18 -20.20 -4.61
N ALA A 200 -8.15 -19.42 -5.09
CA ALA A 200 -9.05 -18.68 -4.22
C ALA A 200 -9.83 -19.64 -3.30
N PRO A 201 -9.80 -19.44 -1.97
CA PRO A 201 -10.56 -20.27 -1.04
C PRO A 201 -12.07 -20.08 -1.27
N ASN A 202 -12.86 -21.09 -0.93
CA ASN A 202 -14.34 -21.12 -1.04
C ASN A 202 -14.88 -20.89 -2.46
N ARG A 203 -14.08 -21.20 -3.49
CA ARG A 203 -14.50 -21.11 -4.88
C ARG A 203 -14.53 -22.51 -5.50
N VAL A 204 -15.66 -22.86 -6.13
CA VAL A 204 -15.78 -24.11 -6.88
C VAL A 204 -15.06 -23.93 -8.21
N THR A 205 -14.05 -24.78 -8.45
CA THR A 205 -13.31 -24.79 -9.72
C THR A 205 -13.67 -26.09 -10.46
N VAL A 206 -14.10 -25.95 -11.71
CA VAL A 206 -14.41 -27.07 -12.59
C VAL A 206 -13.30 -27.19 -13.62
N GLU A 207 -12.59 -28.31 -13.61
CA GLU A 207 -11.51 -28.56 -14.54
C GLU A 207 -11.71 -29.91 -15.26
N LYS A 208 -11.42 -29.93 -16.58
CA LYS A 208 -11.48 -31.15 -17.37
C LYS A 208 -10.25 -32.00 -17.12
N ASN A 209 -10.45 -33.17 -16.51
CA ASN A 209 -9.34 -34.07 -16.23
C ASN A 209 -8.80 -34.70 -17.53
N LYS A 210 -7.51 -34.55 -17.79
CA LYS A 210 -6.85 -35.07 -18.99
C LYS A 210 -6.81 -36.59 -19.05
N LYS A 211 -6.80 -37.27 -17.90
CA LYS A 211 -6.84 -38.75 -17.81
C LYS A 211 -8.22 -39.31 -18.15
N TYR A 212 -9.27 -38.56 -17.89
CA TYR A 212 -10.66 -38.97 -18.13
C TYR A 212 -11.28 -37.87 -19.00
N ALA A 213 -10.85 -37.80 -20.27
CA ALA A 213 -11.22 -36.70 -21.19
C ALA A 213 -12.74 -36.53 -21.41
N HIS A 214 -13.54 -37.48 -20.96
CA HIS A 214 -15.02 -37.49 -21.04
C HIS A 214 -15.69 -37.22 -19.68
N GLU A 215 -14.93 -37.09 -18.58
CA GLU A 215 -15.48 -36.83 -17.25
C GLU A 215 -15.10 -35.43 -16.75
N THR A 216 -16.02 -34.77 -16.09
CA THR A 216 -15.80 -33.47 -15.46
C THR A 216 -15.58 -33.69 -13.98
N CYS A 217 -14.43 -33.31 -13.45
CA CYS A 217 -14.11 -33.38 -12.04
C CYS A 217 -14.34 -32.03 -11.36
N LEU A 218 -15.12 -32.04 -10.29
CA LEU A 218 -15.32 -30.91 -9.39
C LEU A 218 -14.23 -30.91 -8.31
N LEU A 219 -13.32 -29.95 -8.37
CA LEU A 219 -12.35 -29.72 -7.32
C LEU A 219 -12.95 -28.80 -6.25
N TYR A 220 -13.20 -29.35 -5.07
CA TYR A 220 -13.59 -28.56 -3.91
C TYR A 220 -12.34 -27.99 -3.24
N THR A 221 -12.20 -26.68 -3.28
CA THR A 221 -11.18 -25.95 -2.51
C THR A 221 -11.77 -25.35 -1.23
N SER A 222 -12.84 -25.93 -0.70
CA SER A 222 -13.36 -25.53 0.60
C SER A 222 -12.39 -25.97 1.69
N PRO A 223 -11.89 -25.04 2.53
CA PRO A 223 -11.08 -25.44 3.68
C PRO A 223 -11.89 -26.36 4.58
N SER A 224 -11.30 -27.51 4.94
CA SER A 224 -11.90 -28.42 5.89
C SER A 224 -12.22 -27.66 7.20
N PRO A 225 -13.32 -27.97 7.90
CA PRO A 225 -13.57 -27.41 9.24
C PRO A 225 -12.41 -27.63 10.22
N ARG A 226 -11.48 -28.55 9.94
CA ARG A 226 -10.26 -28.77 10.71
C ARG A 226 -9.17 -27.72 10.44
N ASP A 227 -9.18 -27.08 9.28
CA ASP A 227 -8.19 -26.05 8.89
C ASP A 227 -8.46 -24.68 9.50
N LYS A 228 -9.60 -24.52 10.19
CA LYS A 228 -9.96 -23.30 10.95
C LYS A 228 -9.35 -23.24 12.36
N ARG A 229 -8.41 -24.13 12.69
CA ARG A 229 -7.69 -24.13 13.97
C ARG A 229 -6.22 -23.73 13.74
N LEU A 230 -6.02 -22.54 13.28
CA LEU A 230 -4.74 -21.81 13.45
C LEU A 230 -5.04 -20.40 13.91
#